data_6009f5391b4edd4e599c418dec92ebba
#
_entry.id   6009f5391b4edd4e599c418dec92ebba
#
_cell.length_a   1.000
_cell.length_b   1.000
_cell.length_c   1.000
_cell.angle_alpha   90.00
_cell.angle_beta   90.00
_cell.angle_gamma   90.00
#
_symmetry.space_group_name_H-M   'P 1'
#
loop_
_entity.id
_entity.type
_entity.pdbx_description
1 polymer ?
#
loop_
_entity_poly.entity_id
_entity_poly.type
_entity_poly.pdbx_seq_one_letter_code
_entity_poly.pdbx_strand_id
1 'polypeptide(L)'
;HVVPFTEIQLEINEKCPHDCITIIMRRFMMRIAEQLAKNNNCTALITGENMGQVASQTMQSLYVTNASVSMPVFRPLIGMDKTEIIEIARKIGTFETSILPYEDCCTVFVAKHPKTKPVLQKIIEYEKKLDEDAMIKKAVETTELIIAGK
;
A
#
# COMPACT_ATOMS: atom_id res chain seq x y z
N HIS A 1 13.57 3.42 -3.71
CA HIS A 1 13.08 4.46 -2.83
C HIS A 1 12.58 3.85 -1.52
N VAL A 2 13.19 4.21 -0.38
CA VAL A 2 12.76 3.78 0.96
C VAL A 2 12.06 4.95 1.64
N VAL A 3 10.75 4.80 1.89
CA VAL A 3 9.90 5.85 2.44
C VAL A 3 9.70 5.64 3.93
N PRO A 4 10.06 6.59 4.81
CA PRO A 4 9.70 6.54 6.23
C PRO A 4 8.18 6.63 6.39
N PHE A 5 7.55 5.61 6.99
CA PHE A 5 6.09 5.53 7.05
C PHE A 5 5.53 5.47 8.48
N THR A 6 6.38 5.31 9.49
CA THR A 6 5.98 5.09 10.89
C THR A 6 5.11 6.22 11.45
N GLU A 7 5.47 7.49 11.21
CA GLU A 7 4.67 8.63 11.70
C GLU A 7 3.27 8.64 11.11
N ILE A 8 3.14 8.33 9.81
CA ILE A 8 1.85 8.20 9.13
C ILE A 8 1.01 7.09 9.77
N GLN A 9 1.62 5.93 10.06
CA GLN A 9 0.94 4.82 10.73
C GLN A 9 0.43 5.21 12.12
N LEU A 10 1.24 5.89 12.91
CA LEU A 10 0.87 6.33 14.26
C LEU A 10 -0.32 7.31 14.21
N GLU A 11 -0.27 8.29 13.32
CA GLU A 11 -1.32 9.29 13.19
C GLU A 11 -2.64 8.70 12.68
N ILE A 12 -2.58 7.78 11.72
CA ILE A 12 -3.76 7.04 11.26
C ILE A 12 -4.34 6.18 12.40
N ASN A 13 -3.48 5.50 13.17
CA ASN A 13 -3.92 4.67 14.29
C ASN A 13 -4.59 5.49 15.41
N GLU A 14 -4.13 6.70 15.66
CA GLU A 14 -4.69 7.59 16.67
C GLU A 14 -6.03 8.21 16.25
N LYS A 15 -6.15 8.64 14.98
CA LYS A 15 -7.26 9.48 14.53
C LYS A 15 -8.35 8.75 13.76
N CYS A 16 -8.07 7.53 13.26
CA CYS A 16 -8.98 6.81 12.38
C CYS A 16 -9.53 5.53 13.02
N PRO A 17 -10.70 5.02 12.57
CA PRO A 17 -11.25 3.77 13.07
C PRO A 17 -10.31 2.58 12.81
N HIS A 18 -10.09 1.77 13.83
CA HIS A 18 -9.17 0.63 13.79
C HIS A 18 -9.45 -0.37 12.66
N ASP A 19 -10.72 -0.64 12.35
CA ASP A 19 -11.11 -1.55 11.26
C ASP A 19 -10.77 -1.01 9.85
N CYS A 20 -10.49 0.30 9.73
CA CYS A 20 -10.16 0.97 8.48
C CYS A 20 -8.68 1.31 8.32
N ILE A 21 -7.84 1.11 9.34
CA ILE A 21 -6.41 1.51 9.34
C ILE A 21 -5.69 1.01 8.10
N THR A 22 -5.74 -0.28 7.81
CA THR A 22 -5.04 -0.88 6.68
C THR A 22 -5.44 -0.27 5.34
N ILE A 23 -6.72 0.04 5.15
CA ILE A 23 -7.20 0.67 3.89
C ILE A 23 -6.69 2.10 3.79
N ILE A 24 -6.74 2.88 4.86
CA ILE A 24 -6.25 4.26 4.88
C ILE A 24 -4.73 4.29 4.64
N MET A 25 -3.96 3.45 5.34
CA MET A 25 -2.52 3.30 5.11
C MET A 25 -2.20 3.02 3.64
N ARG A 26 -2.90 2.06 3.02
CA ARG A 26 -2.70 1.73 1.60
C ARG A 26 -3.00 2.91 0.67
N ARG A 27 -4.00 3.73 0.98
CA ARG A 27 -4.30 4.94 0.22
C ARG A 27 -3.18 5.96 0.32
N PHE A 28 -2.59 6.16 1.52
CA PHE A 28 -1.39 6.99 1.68
C PHE A 28 -0.20 6.44 0.91
N MET A 29 0.05 5.13 0.99
CA MET A 29 1.12 4.48 0.21
C MET A 29 0.96 4.71 -1.30
N MET A 30 -0.27 4.61 -1.82
CA MET A 30 -0.54 4.85 -3.23
C MET A 30 -0.29 6.32 -3.63
N ARG A 31 -0.73 7.29 -2.84
CA ARG A 31 -0.50 8.72 -3.10
C ARG A 31 1.00 9.08 -3.06
N ILE A 32 1.73 8.54 -2.08
CA ILE A 32 3.19 8.71 -2.00
C ILE A 32 3.86 8.09 -3.23
N ALA A 33 3.47 6.88 -3.60
CA ALA A 33 4.01 6.21 -4.79
C ALA A 33 3.72 7.01 -6.08
N GLU A 34 2.51 7.58 -6.23
CA GLU A 34 2.16 8.43 -7.36
C GLU A 34 3.02 9.70 -7.39
N GLN A 35 3.26 10.34 -6.23
CA GLN A 35 4.11 11.53 -6.18
C GLN A 35 5.57 11.21 -6.54
N LEU A 36 6.12 10.11 -6.02
CA LEU A 36 7.45 9.62 -6.37
C LEU A 36 7.54 9.24 -7.86
N ALA A 37 6.51 8.61 -8.41
CA ALA A 37 6.42 8.26 -9.82
C ALA A 37 6.46 9.53 -10.70
N LYS A 38 5.69 10.56 -10.36
CA LYS A 38 5.70 11.87 -11.05
C LYS A 38 7.08 12.51 -11.02
N ASN A 39 7.74 12.52 -9.86
CA ASN A 39 9.09 13.07 -9.69
C ASN A 39 10.16 12.32 -10.51
N ASN A 40 9.89 11.05 -10.84
CA ASN A 40 10.78 10.20 -11.64
C ASN A 40 10.32 10.01 -13.10
N ASN A 41 9.40 10.85 -13.59
CA ASN A 41 8.86 10.80 -14.95
C ASN A 41 8.19 9.45 -15.30
N CYS A 42 7.66 8.73 -14.31
CA CYS A 42 6.85 7.55 -14.53
C CYS A 42 5.38 7.94 -14.82
N THR A 43 4.69 7.13 -15.61
CA THR A 43 3.31 7.38 -16.05
C THR A 43 2.31 6.38 -15.52
N ALA A 44 2.75 5.38 -14.77
CA ALA A 44 1.92 4.34 -14.18
C ALA A 44 2.53 3.80 -12.89
N LEU A 45 1.69 3.18 -12.07
CA LEU A 45 2.11 2.40 -10.90
C LEU A 45 1.93 0.91 -11.20
N ILE A 46 2.78 0.08 -10.59
CA ILE A 46 2.65 -1.38 -10.62
C ILE A 46 2.61 -1.87 -9.18
N THR A 47 1.64 -2.71 -8.84
CA THR A 47 1.51 -3.29 -7.50
C THR A 47 1.47 -4.82 -7.56
N GLY A 48 1.96 -5.46 -6.49
CA GLY A 48 1.87 -6.91 -6.31
C GLY A 48 0.55 -7.39 -5.70
N GLU A 49 -0.52 -6.59 -5.82
CA GLU A 49 -1.84 -6.94 -5.28
C GLU A 49 -2.44 -8.17 -5.97
N ASN A 50 -3.05 -9.03 -5.15
CA ASN A 50 -3.81 -10.18 -5.62
C ASN A 50 -5.21 -10.14 -4.98
N MET A 51 -6.23 -10.53 -5.73
CA MET A 51 -7.61 -10.46 -5.26
C MET A 51 -7.94 -11.61 -4.30
N GLY A 52 -8.44 -11.23 -3.11
CA GLY A 52 -9.01 -12.20 -2.15
C GLY A 52 -8.01 -12.89 -1.23
N GLN A 53 -6.71 -12.67 -1.34
CA GLN A 53 -5.72 -13.30 -0.46
C GLN A 53 -5.73 -12.72 0.96
N VAL A 54 -6.00 -11.44 1.12
CA VAL A 54 -6.10 -10.76 2.42
C VAL A 54 -7.27 -9.80 2.44
N ALA A 55 -7.73 -9.44 3.65
CA ALA A 55 -8.88 -8.56 3.86
C ALA A 55 -8.79 -7.20 3.15
N SER A 56 -7.59 -6.68 2.96
CA SER A 56 -7.33 -5.42 2.25
C SER A 56 -7.30 -5.55 0.72
N GLN A 57 -7.47 -6.75 0.17
CA GLN A 57 -7.43 -7.03 -1.27
C GLN A 57 -8.76 -7.60 -1.81
N THR A 58 -9.88 -7.26 -1.19
CA THR A 58 -11.21 -7.47 -1.77
C THR A 58 -11.47 -6.49 -2.91
N MET A 59 -12.43 -6.77 -3.79
CA MET A 59 -12.82 -5.85 -4.87
C MET A 59 -13.15 -4.45 -4.34
N GLN A 60 -13.89 -4.36 -3.23
CA GLN A 60 -14.26 -3.10 -2.60
C GLN A 60 -13.02 -2.37 -2.05
N SER A 61 -12.10 -3.11 -1.44
CA SER A 61 -10.84 -2.55 -0.92
C SER A 61 -9.96 -2.03 -2.04
N LEU A 62 -9.81 -2.78 -3.12
CA LEU A 62 -9.06 -2.38 -4.32
C LEU A 62 -9.66 -1.13 -4.97
N TYR A 63 -11.00 -1.08 -5.10
CA TYR A 63 -11.69 0.10 -5.61
C TYR A 63 -11.40 1.35 -4.77
N VAL A 64 -11.53 1.24 -3.45
CA VAL A 64 -11.29 2.34 -2.51
C VAL A 64 -9.82 2.78 -2.52
N THR A 65 -8.90 1.84 -2.60
CA THR A 65 -7.45 2.14 -2.69
C THR A 65 -7.11 2.80 -4.02
N ASN A 66 -7.65 2.29 -5.13
CA ASN A 66 -7.40 2.84 -6.47
C ASN A 66 -7.92 4.27 -6.61
N ALA A 67 -9.05 4.60 -5.96
CA ALA A 67 -9.65 5.94 -5.99
C ALA A 67 -8.77 7.02 -5.31
N SER A 68 -7.62 6.67 -4.72
CA SER A 68 -6.69 7.63 -4.11
C SER A 68 -5.68 8.20 -5.10
N VAL A 69 -5.57 7.67 -6.31
CA VAL A 69 -4.58 8.08 -7.32
C VAL A 69 -5.24 8.28 -8.68
N SER A 70 -4.61 9.09 -9.51
CA SER A 70 -5.04 9.40 -10.87
C SER A 70 -4.28 8.61 -11.93
N MET A 71 -3.08 8.14 -11.61
CA MET A 71 -2.27 7.33 -12.52
C MET A 71 -2.88 5.94 -12.76
N PRO A 72 -2.70 5.36 -13.95
CA PRO A 72 -2.98 3.94 -14.19
C PRO A 72 -2.24 3.05 -13.20
N VAL A 73 -2.94 2.05 -12.65
CA VAL A 73 -2.36 1.07 -11.72
C VAL A 73 -2.46 -0.31 -12.33
N PHE A 74 -1.31 -0.90 -12.67
CA PHE A 74 -1.22 -2.25 -13.20
C PHE A 74 -1.04 -3.26 -12.07
N ARG A 75 -1.79 -4.36 -12.16
CA ARG A 75 -1.81 -5.42 -11.15
C ARG A 75 -1.58 -6.78 -11.84
N PRO A 76 -0.35 -7.08 -12.23
CA PRO A 76 -0.05 -8.28 -13.04
C PRO A 76 -0.44 -9.60 -12.35
N LEU A 77 -0.55 -9.60 -11.01
CA LEU A 77 -0.86 -10.80 -10.23
C LEU A 77 -2.34 -10.91 -9.82
N ILE A 78 -3.20 -9.99 -10.24
CA ILE A 78 -4.53 -9.79 -9.66
C ILE A 78 -5.46 -11.00 -9.71
N GLY A 79 -5.31 -11.84 -10.73
CA GLY A 79 -6.15 -13.03 -10.94
C GLY A 79 -5.41 -14.36 -10.75
N MET A 80 -4.16 -14.33 -10.30
CA MET A 80 -3.35 -15.53 -10.10
C MET A 80 -3.61 -16.16 -8.75
N ASP A 81 -3.53 -17.48 -8.65
CA ASP A 81 -3.53 -18.14 -7.37
C ASP A 81 -2.14 -18.07 -6.70
N LYS A 82 -2.09 -18.41 -5.40
CA LYS A 82 -0.85 -18.34 -4.64
C LYS A 82 0.24 -19.25 -5.19
N THR A 83 -0.12 -20.41 -5.74
CA THR A 83 0.81 -21.39 -6.30
C THR A 83 1.46 -20.85 -7.56
N GLU A 84 0.68 -20.26 -8.47
CA GLU A 84 1.19 -19.61 -9.69
C GLU A 84 2.18 -18.50 -9.36
N ILE A 85 1.86 -17.65 -8.35
CA ILE A 85 2.74 -16.56 -7.91
C ILE A 85 4.06 -17.12 -7.35
N ILE A 86 4.00 -18.20 -6.55
CA ILE A 86 5.20 -18.86 -6.01
C ILE A 86 6.06 -19.44 -7.14
N GLU A 87 5.46 -20.07 -8.14
CA GLU A 87 6.19 -20.60 -9.30
C GLU A 87 6.93 -19.50 -10.07
N ILE A 88 6.26 -18.37 -10.31
CA ILE A 88 6.88 -17.20 -10.92
C ILE A 88 8.04 -16.68 -10.07
N ALA A 89 7.82 -16.52 -8.75
CA ALA A 89 8.85 -16.04 -7.83
C ALA A 89 10.09 -16.94 -7.83
N ARG A 90 9.91 -18.26 -7.88
CA ARG A 90 11.01 -19.22 -8.01
C ARG A 90 11.74 -19.08 -9.34
N LYS A 91 10.98 -18.96 -10.43
CA LYS A 91 11.52 -18.81 -11.78
C LYS A 91 12.39 -17.55 -11.95
N ILE A 92 12.02 -16.45 -11.30
CA ILE A 92 12.76 -15.19 -11.35
C ILE A 92 13.76 -15.01 -10.19
N GLY A 93 13.92 -16.04 -9.32
CA GLY A 93 14.91 -16.06 -8.25
C GLY A 93 14.61 -15.17 -7.03
N THR A 94 13.34 -14.76 -6.83
CA THR A 94 12.96 -13.88 -5.70
C THR A 94 12.30 -14.63 -4.54
N PHE A 95 11.98 -15.91 -4.71
CA PHE A 95 11.23 -16.67 -3.71
C PHE A 95 11.98 -16.78 -2.39
N GLU A 96 13.27 -17.15 -2.41
CA GLU A 96 14.07 -17.35 -1.20
C GLU A 96 14.21 -16.06 -0.38
N THR A 97 14.28 -14.91 -1.05
CA THR A 97 14.28 -13.61 -0.37
C THR A 97 12.91 -13.30 0.24
N SER A 98 11.82 -13.65 -0.46
CA SER A 98 10.46 -13.33 -0.01
C SER A 98 9.97 -14.13 1.19
N ILE A 99 10.62 -15.27 1.52
CA ILE A 99 10.27 -16.11 2.68
C ILE A 99 11.15 -15.86 3.90
N LEU A 100 12.08 -14.90 3.83
CA LEU A 100 12.89 -14.53 4.99
C LEU A 100 11.99 -14.03 6.13
N PRO A 101 12.35 -14.34 7.40
CA PRO A 101 11.49 -14.08 8.56
C PRO A 101 11.54 -12.61 9.00
N TYR A 102 11.15 -11.71 8.09
CA TYR A 102 10.96 -10.30 8.40
C TYR A 102 9.48 -9.99 8.59
N GLU A 103 9.19 -9.09 9.50
CA GLU A 103 7.82 -8.64 9.74
C GLU A 103 7.36 -7.65 8.66
N ASP A 104 6.10 -7.79 8.24
CA ASP A 104 5.46 -6.82 7.34
C ASP A 104 5.16 -5.51 8.07
N CYS A 105 5.31 -4.38 7.39
CA CYS A 105 5.06 -3.04 7.93
C CYS A 105 3.62 -2.85 8.45
N CYS A 106 2.65 -3.63 8.00
CA CYS A 106 1.26 -3.56 8.44
C CYS A 106 0.94 -4.40 9.67
N THR A 107 1.86 -5.24 10.17
CA THR A 107 1.56 -6.15 11.31
C THR A 107 1.44 -5.42 12.64
N VAL A 108 2.09 -4.28 12.81
CA VAL A 108 2.12 -3.51 14.07
C VAL A 108 0.75 -2.98 14.48
N PHE A 109 -0.12 -2.64 13.50
CA PHE A 109 -1.44 -2.03 13.75
C PHE A 109 -2.59 -2.80 13.10
N VAL A 110 -2.47 -4.12 12.99
CA VAL A 110 -3.53 -4.94 12.37
C VAL A 110 -4.78 -4.95 13.25
N ALA A 111 -5.88 -4.52 12.68
CA ALA A 111 -7.18 -4.66 13.30
C ALA A 111 -7.55 -6.15 13.47
N LYS A 112 -8.12 -6.54 14.63
CA LYS A 112 -8.65 -7.90 14.84
C LYS A 112 -9.71 -8.27 13.79
N HIS A 113 -10.46 -7.28 13.32
CA HIS A 113 -11.51 -7.42 12.31
C HIS A 113 -11.38 -6.32 11.24
N PRO A 114 -10.49 -6.49 10.27
CA PRO A 114 -10.28 -5.48 9.23
C PRO A 114 -11.51 -5.38 8.33
N LYS A 115 -11.79 -4.16 7.85
CA LYS A 115 -12.91 -3.87 6.97
C LYS A 115 -12.72 -4.50 5.60
N THR A 116 -13.52 -5.50 5.26
CA THR A 116 -13.48 -6.17 3.95
C THR A 116 -14.36 -5.50 2.88
N LYS A 117 -15.33 -4.70 3.32
CA LYS A 117 -16.25 -3.95 2.44
C LYS A 117 -16.23 -2.45 2.80
N PRO A 118 -15.11 -1.75 2.59
CA PRO A 118 -15.03 -0.32 2.86
C PRO A 118 -15.92 0.46 1.89
N VAL A 119 -16.49 1.57 2.38
CA VAL A 119 -17.27 2.52 1.58
C VAL A 119 -16.40 3.76 1.36
N LEU A 120 -16.13 4.12 0.10
CA LEU A 120 -15.21 5.20 -0.28
C LEU A 120 -15.49 6.52 0.47
N GLN A 121 -16.75 6.95 0.51
CA GLN A 121 -17.12 8.21 1.15
C GLN A 121 -16.78 8.22 2.65
N LYS A 122 -16.99 7.10 3.35
CA LYS A 122 -16.62 6.98 4.77
C LYS A 122 -15.11 7.03 4.98
N ILE A 123 -14.35 6.39 4.10
CA ILE A 123 -12.89 6.43 4.17
C ILE A 123 -12.38 7.86 3.96
N ILE A 124 -12.91 8.58 2.97
CA ILE A 124 -12.58 10.00 2.73
C ILE A 124 -12.93 10.87 3.95
N GLU A 125 -14.06 10.61 4.61
CA GLU A 125 -14.44 11.34 5.83
C GLU A 125 -13.45 11.09 6.98
N TYR A 126 -12.93 9.87 7.13
CA TYR A 126 -11.92 9.57 8.14
C TYR A 126 -10.58 10.23 7.82
N GLU A 127 -10.18 10.25 6.56
CA GLU A 127 -8.95 10.91 6.09
C GLU A 127 -8.96 12.44 6.34
N LYS A 128 -10.11 13.11 6.35
CA LYS A 128 -10.22 14.54 6.70
C LYS A 128 -9.68 14.91 8.07
N LYS A 129 -9.50 13.95 8.97
CA LYS A 129 -8.90 14.16 10.30
C LYS A 129 -7.36 14.22 10.26
N LEU A 130 -6.77 13.91 9.12
CA LEU A 130 -5.34 13.85 8.89
C LEU A 130 -4.92 15.05 8.04
N ASP A 131 -3.72 15.54 8.27
CA ASP A 131 -3.11 16.52 7.36
C ASP A 131 -2.42 15.78 6.22
N GLU A 132 -3.25 15.30 5.27
CA GLU A 132 -2.81 14.45 4.17
C GLU A 132 -1.67 15.06 3.37
N ASP A 133 -1.80 16.33 2.99
CA ASP A 133 -0.82 17.01 2.15
C ASP A 133 0.53 17.16 2.84
N ALA A 134 0.54 17.57 4.11
CA ALA A 134 1.76 17.69 4.88
C ALA A 134 2.43 16.34 5.13
N MET A 135 1.64 15.30 5.44
CA MET A 135 2.14 13.95 5.69
C MET A 135 2.76 13.34 4.43
N ILE A 136 2.10 13.45 3.28
CA ILE A 136 2.62 12.94 2.00
C ILE A 136 3.87 13.72 1.60
N LYS A 137 3.84 15.04 1.67
CA LYS A 137 4.99 15.90 1.34
C LYS A 137 6.21 15.51 2.18
N LYS A 138 6.04 15.41 3.50
CA LYS A 138 7.11 15.00 4.42
C LYS A 138 7.68 13.63 4.04
N ALA A 139 6.83 12.64 3.79
CA ALA A 139 7.25 11.29 3.43
C ALA A 139 8.06 11.26 2.12
N VAL A 140 7.64 12.03 1.11
CA VAL A 140 8.34 12.16 -0.17
C VAL A 140 9.69 12.87 0.00
N GLU A 141 9.75 13.97 0.77
CA GLU A 141 10.97 14.74 1.00
C GLU A 141 12.02 13.97 1.82
N THR A 142 11.58 13.09 2.72
CA THR A 142 12.46 12.27 3.56
C THR A 142 12.75 10.88 2.97
N THR A 143 12.33 10.62 1.73
CA THR A 143 12.58 9.36 1.04
C THR A 143 14.08 9.18 0.78
N GLU A 144 14.61 8.05 1.21
CA GLU A 144 15.98 7.64 0.94
C GLU A 144 16.08 6.91 -0.41
N LEU A 145 17.04 7.29 -1.25
CA LEU A 145 17.34 6.58 -2.49
C LEU A 145 18.48 5.59 -2.27
N ILE A 146 18.18 4.30 -2.34
CA ILE A 146 19.16 3.22 -2.28
C ILE A 146 19.34 2.63 -3.68
N ILE A 147 20.58 2.64 -4.19
CA ILE A 147 20.92 1.99 -5.46
C ILE A 147 21.29 0.55 -5.16
N ALA A 148 20.42 -0.39 -5.52
CA ALA A 148 20.66 -1.82 -5.40
C ALA A 148 21.35 -2.36 -6.66
N GLY A 149 22.35 -3.22 -6.47
CA GLY A 149 22.94 -3.98 -7.58
C GLY A 149 24.07 -3.28 -8.32
N LYS A 150 25.19 -3.08 -7.65
CA LYS A 150 26.51 -3.13 -8.30
C LYS A 150 27.27 -4.34 -7.81
#